data_14cc9c39efc43fe76444c218b0e5b6e3
#
_entry.id   14cc9c39efc43fe76444c218b0e5b6e3
#
_cell.length_a   1.000
_cell.length_b   1.000
_cell.length_c   1.000
_cell.angle_alpha   90.00
_cell.angle_beta   90.00
_cell.angle_gamma   90.00
#
_symmetry.space_group_name_H-M   'P 1'
#
loop_
_entity.id
_entity.type
_entity.pdbx_description
1 polymer ?
#
loop_
_entity_poly.entity_id
_entity_poly.type
_entity_poly.pdbx_seq_one_letter_code
_entity_poly.pdbx_strand_id
1 'polypeptide(L)'
;MDLSIIIVNYNVRYFLEQAVLSVERAIIGLETEVWVVDNNSADASVEMVRERFSWVKVIANQDNPGFSIANNQAIRQSTGKYVLLLNPDTVVEEDTFH
;
A
#
# COMPACT_ATOMS: atom_id res chain seq x y z
N MET A 1 10.23 -1.18 -13.52
CA MET A 1 8.98 -1.44 -12.75
C MET A 1 7.77 -1.24 -13.65
N ASP A 2 6.85 -2.17 -13.66
CA ASP A 2 5.66 -2.06 -14.50
C ASP A 2 4.53 -1.34 -13.79
N LEU A 3 4.39 -1.59 -12.48
CA LEU A 3 3.26 -1.10 -11.69
C LEU A 3 3.72 -0.66 -10.32
N SER A 4 3.22 0.48 -9.87
CA SER A 4 3.35 0.94 -8.48
C SER A 4 1.96 0.97 -7.86
N ILE A 5 1.79 0.24 -6.75
CA ILE A 5 0.53 0.21 -6.00
C ILE A 5 0.71 1.01 -4.72
N ILE A 6 -0.18 1.95 -4.47
CA ILE A 6 -0.12 2.82 -3.31
C ILE A 6 -1.37 2.63 -2.45
N ILE A 7 -1.16 2.34 -1.18
CA ILE A 7 -2.23 2.16 -0.19
C ILE A 7 -2.00 3.18 0.91
N VAL A 8 -2.94 4.11 1.08
CA VAL A 8 -2.93 5.05 2.19
C VAL A 8 -3.72 4.45 3.35
N ASN A 9 -3.11 4.37 4.52
CA ASN A 9 -3.70 3.72 5.68
C ASN A 9 -3.83 4.67 6.86
N TYR A 10 -4.98 4.60 7.55
CA TYR A 10 -5.19 5.26 8.84
C TYR A 10 -6.11 4.41 9.70
N ASN A 11 -5.56 3.79 10.75
CA ASN A 11 -6.29 3.03 11.77
C ASN A 11 -7.22 1.92 11.21
N VAL A 12 -6.82 1.25 10.13
CA VAL A 12 -7.56 0.13 9.54
C VAL A 12 -6.66 -1.09 9.33
N ARG A 13 -5.91 -1.43 10.38
CA ARG A 13 -4.87 -2.49 10.32
C ARG A 13 -5.38 -3.81 9.74
N TYR A 14 -6.56 -4.25 10.15
CA TYR A 14 -7.11 -5.51 9.64
C TYR A 14 -7.33 -5.45 8.13
N PHE A 15 -7.96 -4.39 7.65
CA PHE A 15 -8.24 -4.24 6.22
C PHE A 15 -6.94 -4.03 5.44
N LEU A 16 -5.98 -3.31 6.00
CA LEU A 16 -4.66 -3.15 5.39
C LEU A 16 -3.98 -4.49 5.18
N GLU A 17 -3.98 -5.36 6.19
CA GLU A 17 -3.39 -6.69 6.10
C GLU A 17 -4.06 -7.50 4.99
N GLN A 18 -5.39 -7.49 4.92
CA GLN A 18 -6.13 -8.20 3.90
C GLN A 18 -5.86 -7.63 2.51
N ALA A 19 -5.76 -6.32 2.38
CA ALA A 19 -5.48 -5.65 1.12
C ALA A 19 -4.08 -6.05 0.60
N VAL A 20 -3.06 -6.03 1.45
CA VAL A 20 -1.70 -6.42 1.05
C VAL A 20 -1.64 -7.89 0.65
N LEU A 21 -2.32 -8.77 1.38
CA LEU A 21 -2.41 -10.19 1.02
C LEU A 21 -3.06 -10.38 -0.35
N SER A 22 -4.15 -9.65 -0.62
CA SER A 22 -4.84 -9.72 -1.90
C SER A 22 -3.94 -9.23 -3.05
N VAL A 23 -3.21 -8.15 -2.83
CA VAL A 23 -2.26 -7.62 -3.80
C VAL A 23 -1.16 -8.62 -4.07
N GLU A 24 -0.60 -9.25 -3.04
CA GLU A 24 0.47 -10.24 -3.19
C GLU A 24 0.05 -11.37 -4.14
N ARG A 25 -1.19 -11.83 -4.02
CA ARG A 25 -1.73 -12.88 -4.91
C ARG A 25 -1.95 -12.37 -6.33
N ALA A 26 -2.43 -11.13 -6.45
CA ALA A 26 -2.83 -10.57 -7.75
C ALA A 26 -1.63 -10.18 -8.63
N ILE A 27 -0.47 -9.90 -8.03
CA ILE A 27 0.69 -9.39 -8.77
C ILE A 27 1.70 -10.47 -9.18
N ILE A 28 1.36 -11.75 -9.00
CA ILE A 28 2.24 -12.85 -9.40
C ILE A 28 2.57 -12.71 -10.90
N GLY A 29 3.85 -12.69 -11.21
CA GLY A 29 4.32 -12.54 -12.58
C GLY A 29 4.47 -11.11 -13.08
N LEU A 30 4.10 -10.11 -12.26
CA LEU A 30 4.26 -8.70 -12.59
C LEU A 30 5.43 -8.09 -11.82
N GLU A 31 6.17 -7.22 -12.48
CA GLU A 31 7.22 -6.45 -11.81
C GLU A 31 6.58 -5.25 -11.12
N THR A 32 6.33 -5.37 -9.83
CA THR A 32 5.49 -4.45 -9.06
C THR A 32 6.17 -4.02 -7.77
N GLU A 33 6.06 -2.74 -7.44
CA GLU A 33 6.37 -2.23 -6.11
C GLU A 33 5.07 -1.87 -5.39
N VAL A 34 5.03 -2.07 -4.08
CA VAL A 34 3.88 -1.70 -3.25
C VAL A 34 4.33 -0.73 -2.17
N TRP A 35 3.63 0.39 -2.08
CA TRP A 35 3.87 1.42 -1.08
C TRP A 35 2.68 1.47 -0.12
N VAL A 36 2.96 1.48 1.17
CA VAL A 36 1.97 1.79 2.20
C VAL A 36 2.35 3.12 2.81
N VAL A 37 1.46 4.11 2.73
CA VAL A 37 1.63 5.39 3.41
C VAL A 37 0.73 5.40 4.62
N ASP A 38 1.32 5.41 5.82
CA ASP A 38 0.57 5.40 7.07
C ASP A 38 0.46 6.80 7.62
N ASN A 39 -0.78 7.25 7.82
CA ASN A 39 -1.09 8.59 8.32
C ASN A 39 -1.20 8.63 9.84
N ASN A 40 -0.13 8.17 10.51
CA ASN A 40 -0.04 8.20 11.97
C ASN A 40 -1.07 7.31 12.67
N SER A 41 -1.19 6.07 12.23
CA SER A 41 -2.08 5.09 12.84
C SER A 41 -1.63 4.73 14.25
N ALA A 42 -2.60 4.50 15.15
CA ALA A 42 -2.35 4.11 16.53
C ALA A 42 -2.56 2.60 16.77
N ASP A 43 -2.84 1.82 15.72
CA ASP A 43 -3.23 0.41 15.80
C ASP A 43 -2.11 -0.58 15.44
N ALA A 44 -0.87 -0.12 15.44
CA ALA A 44 0.32 -0.89 15.07
C ALA A 44 0.32 -1.35 13.60
N SER A 45 -0.34 -0.61 12.70
CA SER A 45 -0.36 -0.91 11.26
C SER A 45 1.03 -0.95 10.65
N VAL A 46 1.90 0.03 10.96
CA VAL A 46 3.25 0.11 10.42
C VAL A 46 4.08 -1.10 10.86
N GLU A 47 4.03 -1.45 12.12
CA GLU A 47 4.77 -2.58 12.68
C GLU A 47 4.32 -3.88 12.03
N MET A 48 3.02 -4.06 11.83
CA MET A 48 2.47 -5.25 11.17
C MET A 48 3.00 -5.38 9.74
N VAL A 49 3.01 -4.29 8.97
CA VAL A 49 3.49 -4.33 7.58
C VAL A 49 4.98 -4.65 7.55
N ARG A 50 5.78 -4.00 8.39
CA ARG A 50 7.24 -4.23 8.42
C ARG A 50 7.60 -5.65 8.83
N GLU A 51 6.84 -6.26 9.72
CA GLU A 51 7.10 -7.63 10.19
C GLU A 51 6.61 -8.68 9.19
N ARG A 52 5.42 -8.51 8.64
CA ARG A 52 4.77 -9.52 7.81
C ARG A 52 5.03 -9.36 6.31
N PHE A 53 5.28 -8.15 5.86
CA PHE A 53 5.43 -7.83 4.43
C PHE A 53 6.67 -6.98 4.23
N SER A 54 7.83 -7.57 4.50
CA SER A 54 9.12 -6.85 4.45
C SER A 54 9.45 -6.30 3.06
N TRP A 55 8.81 -6.81 2.02
CA TRP A 55 8.99 -6.35 0.65
C TRP A 55 8.18 -5.09 0.32
N VAL A 56 7.25 -4.70 1.18
CA VAL A 56 6.45 -3.49 1.03
C VAL A 56 7.25 -2.28 1.49
N LYS A 57 7.22 -1.21 0.71
CA LYS A 57 7.85 0.06 1.08
C LYS A 57 6.87 0.87 1.93
N VAL A 58 7.34 1.42 3.04
CA VAL A 58 6.49 2.11 4.02
C VAL A 58 6.93 3.55 4.18
N ILE A 59 5.96 4.47 4.10
CA ILE A 59 6.13 5.86 4.54
C ILE A 59 5.26 6.03 5.78
N ALA A 60 5.90 6.26 6.94
CA ALA A 60 5.19 6.44 8.20
C ALA A 60 5.16 7.93 8.54
N ASN A 61 4.02 8.57 8.33
CA ASN A 61 3.84 9.98 8.69
C ASN A 61 3.60 10.12 10.19
N GLN A 62 4.09 11.22 10.77
CA GLN A 62 3.89 11.53 12.18
C GLN A 62 2.62 12.34 12.44
N ASP A 63 1.88 12.63 11.38
CA ASP A 63 0.59 13.31 11.43
C ASP A 63 -0.33 12.68 10.37
N ASN A 64 -1.53 13.23 10.23
CA ASN A 64 -2.46 12.80 9.19
C ASN A 64 -2.66 13.95 8.20
N PRO A 65 -1.81 14.03 7.15
CA PRO A 65 -1.90 15.12 6.17
C PRO A 65 -3.09 14.96 5.20
N GLY A 66 -3.85 13.88 5.31
CA GLY A 66 -4.96 13.58 4.41
C GLY A 66 -4.57 12.68 3.25
N PHE A 67 -5.58 12.23 2.54
CA PHE A 67 -5.45 11.21 1.50
C PHE A 67 -4.61 11.68 0.30
N SER A 68 -4.89 12.88 -0.21
CA SER A 68 -4.21 13.39 -1.41
C SER A 68 -2.73 13.63 -1.18
N ILE A 69 -2.36 14.20 -0.03
CA ILE A 69 -0.95 14.46 0.30
C ILE A 69 -0.21 13.13 0.48
N ALA A 70 -0.82 12.19 1.19
CA ALA A 70 -0.22 10.87 1.41
C ALA A 70 0.03 10.13 0.09
N ASN A 71 -0.95 10.12 -0.81
CA ASN A 71 -0.77 9.51 -2.12
C ASN A 71 0.37 10.18 -2.89
N ASN A 72 0.44 11.50 -2.87
CA ASN A 72 1.48 12.24 -3.59
C ASN A 72 2.89 11.94 -3.05
N GLN A 73 3.02 11.70 -1.75
CA GLN A 73 4.32 11.30 -1.17
C GLN A 73 4.86 10.03 -1.82
N ALA A 74 4.01 9.02 -1.97
CA ALA A 74 4.42 7.76 -2.58
C ALA A 74 4.57 7.89 -4.11
N ILE A 75 3.69 8.63 -4.76
CA ILE A 75 3.76 8.86 -6.21
C ILE A 75 5.12 9.45 -6.59
N ARG A 76 5.62 10.41 -5.83
CA ARG A 76 6.92 11.04 -6.11
C ARG A 76 8.08 10.07 -6.04
N GLN A 77 7.97 9.02 -5.24
CA GLN A 77 9.03 8.02 -5.07
C GLN A 77 8.82 6.77 -5.92
N SER A 78 7.64 6.62 -6.52
CA SER A 78 7.32 5.44 -7.30
C SER A 78 8.05 5.43 -8.64
N THR A 79 8.36 4.24 -9.14
CA THR A 79 9.09 4.03 -10.39
C THR A 79 8.31 3.25 -11.42
N GLY A 80 7.07 2.85 -11.11
CA GLY A 80 6.23 2.10 -12.04
C GLY A 80 5.73 2.95 -13.20
N LYS A 81 5.54 2.31 -14.36
CA LYS A 81 4.93 2.97 -15.51
C LYS A 81 3.49 3.36 -15.24
N TYR A 82 2.80 2.57 -14.44
CA TYR A 82 1.43 2.80 -14.03
C TYR A 82 1.34 2.87 -12.51
N VAL A 83 0.47 3.71 -12.00
CA VAL A 83 0.24 3.87 -10.56
C VAL A 83 -1.21 3.53 -10.26
N LEU A 84 -1.41 2.63 -9.29
CA LEU A 84 -2.74 2.24 -8.84
C LEU A 84 -2.91 2.66 -7.39
N LEU A 85 -3.96 3.41 -7.10
CA LEU A 85 -4.30 3.85 -5.74
C LEU A 85 -5.39 2.94 -5.19
N LEU A 86 -5.15 2.32 -4.04
CA LEU A 86 -6.10 1.41 -3.40
C LEU A 86 -6.50 1.90 -2.02
N ASN A 87 -7.78 1.68 -1.68
CA ASN A 87 -8.24 1.81 -0.31
C ASN A 87 -7.95 0.51 0.45
N PRO A 88 -7.50 0.58 1.72
CA PRO A 88 -7.20 -0.63 2.49
C PRO A 88 -8.39 -1.57 2.69
N ASP A 89 -9.62 -1.04 2.68
CA ASP A 89 -10.84 -1.84 2.85
C ASP A 89 -11.31 -2.52 1.56
N THR A 90 -10.53 -2.41 0.48
CA THR A 90 -10.86 -3.03 -0.81
C THR A 90 -10.09 -4.34 -0.95
N VAL A 91 -10.81 -5.43 -1.23
CA VAL A 91 -10.21 -6.73 -1.56
C VAL A 91 -9.95 -6.80 -3.06
N VAL A 92 -8.70 -7.08 -3.45
CA VAL A 92 -8.31 -7.15 -4.86
C VAL A 92 -8.54 -8.57 -5.37
N GLU A 93 -9.25 -8.70 -6.50
CA GLU A 93 -9.43 -9.97 -7.18
C GLU A 93 -8.11 -10.42 -7.85
N GLU A 94 -7.85 -11.72 -7.91
CA GLU A 94 -6.59 -12.25 -8.45
C GLU A 94 -6.35 -11.86 -9.89
N ASP A 95 -7.39 -11.74 -10.68
CA ASP A 95 -7.29 -11.41 -12.10
C ASP A 95 -7.35 -9.91 -12.40
N THR A 96 -7.37 -9.05 -11.37
CA THR A 96 -7.51 -7.60 -11.54
C THR A 96 -6.37 -7.01 -12.37
N PHE A 97 -5.15 -7.56 -12.23
CA PHE A 97 -3.95 -7.05 -12.89
C PHE A 97 -3.49 -7.88 -14.08
N HIS A 98 -4.28 -8.87 -14.46
CA HIS A 98 -3.96 -9.77 -15.58
C HIS A 98 -4.96 -9.61 -16.77
#